data_cd66499867beb2614450dac65f302589
#
_entry.id   cd66499867beb2614450dac65f302589
#
_cell.length_a   1.000
_cell.length_b   1.000
_cell.length_c   1.000
_cell.angle_alpha   90.00
_cell.angle_beta   90.00
_cell.angle_gamma   90.00
#
_symmetry.space_group_name_H-M   'P 1'
#
loop_
_entity.id
_entity.type
_entity.pdbx_description
1 polymer ?
#
loop_
_entity_poly.entity_id
_entity_poly.type
_entity_poly.pdbx_seq_one_letter_code
_entity_poly.pdbx_strand_id
1 'polypeptide(L)'
;MKASRLTIILSALVMLAAAPNVHADDTPLTESAWTRSPVQTDPDLRDPLLRRGQEIFQARCQACHGEIPADIVPGGIPPMPGTQALRARYQGEKPALLEQRTDLTPEMITTFVRNGVGSMPFFRPTEITNDDLAALGAYLSFKTKN
;
A
#
# COMPACT_ATOMS: atom_id res chain seq x y z
N MET A 1 65.24 44.15 -44.55
CA MET A 1 64.45 44.04 -43.30
C MET A 1 63.45 42.87 -43.47
N LYS A 2 63.77 41.72 -42.85
CA LYS A 2 63.02 40.44 -43.03
C LYS A 2 62.01 40.26 -41.87
N ALA A 3 60.73 40.24 -42.19
CA ALA A 3 59.74 39.94 -41.24
C ALA A 3 59.54 38.42 -41.17
N SER A 4 59.82 37.84 -40.00
CA SER A 4 59.67 36.43 -39.73
C SER A 4 58.20 36.14 -39.38
N ARG A 5 57.55 35.27 -40.14
CA ARG A 5 56.19 34.80 -39.86
C ARG A 5 56.26 33.59 -38.92
N LEU A 6 55.85 33.79 -37.69
CA LEU A 6 55.73 32.74 -36.70
C LEU A 6 54.39 32.04 -36.89
N THR A 7 54.42 30.83 -37.39
CA THR A 7 53.21 30.00 -37.56
C THR A 7 52.89 29.28 -36.23
N ILE A 8 51.88 29.70 -35.55
CA ILE A 8 51.41 29.04 -34.36
C ILE A 8 50.44 27.89 -34.79
N ILE A 9 50.94 26.67 -34.66
CA ILE A 9 50.09 25.47 -34.84
C ILE A 9 49.32 25.25 -33.55
N LEU A 10 48.04 25.57 -33.58
CA LEU A 10 47.13 25.33 -32.48
C LEU A 10 46.63 23.87 -32.56
N SER A 11 47.29 22.97 -31.80
CA SER A 11 46.85 21.58 -31.68
C SER A 11 45.59 21.54 -30.79
N ALA A 12 44.45 21.40 -31.41
CA ALA A 12 43.20 21.13 -30.70
C ALA A 12 43.20 19.69 -30.17
N LEU A 13 43.48 19.54 -28.88
CA LEU A 13 43.33 18.26 -28.16
C LEU A 13 41.84 18.01 -27.91
N VAL A 14 41.22 17.19 -28.74
CA VAL A 14 39.86 16.73 -28.54
C VAL A 14 39.86 15.71 -27.38
N MET A 15 39.51 16.19 -26.21
CA MET A 15 39.20 15.31 -25.08
C MET A 15 37.87 14.62 -25.36
N LEU A 16 37.94 13.38 -25.83
CA LEU A 16 36.81 12.49 -25.93
C LEU A 16 36.43 12.06 -24.50
N ALA A 17 35.51 12.80 -23.88
CA ALA A 17 34.95 12.42 -22.59
C ALA A 17 34.15 11.11 -22.82
N ALA A 18 34.69 10.01 -22.34
CA ALA A 18 33.94 8.75 -22.24
C ALA A 18 32.80 8.97 -21.27
N ALA A 19 31.58 9.07 -21.79
CA ALA A 19 30.39 9.03 -20.98
C ALA A 19 30.39 7.70 -20.19
N PRO A 20 30.12 7.72 -18.88
CA PRO A 20 29.95 6.47 -18.16
C PRO A 20 28.78 5.69 -18.81
N ASN A 21 29.09 4.48 -19.29
CA ASN A 21 28.06 3.54 -19.67
C ASN A 21 27.20 3.29 -18.42
N VAL A 22 26.06 3.93 -18.35
CA VAL A 22 24.98 3.51 -17.45
C VAL A 22 24.51 2.19 -18.02
N HIS A 23 25.11 1.11 -17.56
CA HIS A 23 24.53 -0.21 -17.72
C HIS A 23 23.20 -0.12 -16.96
N ALA A 24 22.08 -0.08 -17.69
CA ALA A 24 20.82 -0.47 -17.12
C ALA A 24 21.08 -1.85 -16.54
N ASP A 25 20.96 -1.97 -15.23
CA ASP A 25 21.10 -3.22 -14.53
C ASP A 25 19.93 -4.09 -15.02
N ASP A 26 20.21 -4.93 -16.02
CA ASP A 26 19.30 -5.96 -16.52
C ASP A 26 19.12 -7.09 -15.48
N THR A 27 19.08 -6.71 -14.21
CA THR A 27 18.56 -7.63 -13.20
C THR A 27 17.12 -7.92 -13.61
N PRO A 28 16.81 -9.17 -14.04
CA PRO A 28 15.43 -9.50 -14.33
C PRO A 28 14.65 -9.14 -13.07
N LEU A 29 13.63 -8.27 -13.24
CA LEU A 29 12.69 -7.99 -12.17
C LEU A 29 12.19 -9.33 -11.70
N THR A 30 12.85 -9.87 -10.69
CA THR A 30 12.46 -11.16 -10.14
C THR A 30 11.02 -10.98 -9.72
N GLU A 31 10.17 -11.83 -10.22
CA GLU A 31 8.72 -11.89 -9.94
C GLU A 31 8.40 -11.79 -8.44
N SER A 32 9.41 -11.98 -7.60
CA SER A 32 9.41 -11.80 -6.16
C SER A 32 9.15 -10.36 -5.66
N ALA A 33 9.41 -9.33 -6.49
CA ALA A 33 9.14 -7.94 -6.08
C ALA A 33 7.65 -7.61 -6.06
N TRP A 34 6.83 -8.39 -6.79
CA TRP A 34 5.39 -8.23 -6.87
C TRP A 34 4.63 -9.42 -6.29
N THR A 35 5.34 -10.45 -5.85
CA THR A 35 4.70 -11.50 -5.05
C THR A 35 4.22 -10.82 -3.77
N ARG A 36 2.91 -10.65 -3.70
CA ARG A 36 2.19 -10.26 -2.50
C ARG A 36 2.83 -10.99 -1.33
N SER A 37 3.38 -10.23 -0.36
CA SER A 37 3.93 -10.84 0.86
C SER A 37 2.97 -11.93 1.31
N PRO A 38 3.46 -13.14 1.64
CA PRO A 38 2.57 -14.20 2.07
C PRO A 38 1.66 -13.63 3.13
N VAL A 39 0.35 -13.81 2.93
CA VAL A 39 -0.66 -13.40 3.91
C VAL A 39 -0.15 -13.88 5.26
N GLN A 40 0.30 -12.95 6.11
CA GLN A 40 0.67 -13.28 7.47
C GLN A 40 -0.63 -13.68 8.16
N THR A 41 -0.90 -14.97 8.15
CA THR A 41 -2.00 -15.53 8.93
C THR A 41 -1.61 -15.37 10.38
N ASP A 42 -2.32 -14.50 11.08
CA ASP A 42 -2.25 -14.36 12.52
C ASP A 42 -2.42 -15.78 13.12
N PRO A 43 -1.46 -16.27 13.92
CA PRO A 43 -1.52 -17.61 14.47
C PRO A 43 -2.79 -17.88 15.29
N ASP A 44 -3.46 -16.83 15.75
CA ASP A 44 -4.76 -16.93 16.44
C ASP A 44 -5.95 -17.19 15.51
N LEU A 45 -5.77 -17.01 14.19
CA LEU A 45 -6.84 -17.24 13.21
C LEU A 45 -6.91 -18.72 12.77
N ARG A 46 -7.13 -19.63 13.71
CA ARG A 46 -7.34 -21.06 13.40
C ARG A 46 -8.71 -21.34 12.79
N ASP A 47 -9.68 -20.47 13.06
CA ASP A 47 -11.01 -20.57 12.49
C ASP A 47 -10.99 -20.23 10.98
N PRO A 48 -11.43 -21.15 10.11
CA PRO A 48 -11.49 -20.90 8.67
C PRO A 48 -12.33 -19.67 8.29
N LEU A 49 -13.37 -19.35 9.05
CA LEU A 49 -14.22 -18.19 8.83
C LEU A 49 -13.45 -16.88 9.08
N LEU A 50 -12.71 -16.81 10.17
CA LEU A 50 -11.89 -15.62 10.51
C LEU A 50 -10.77 -15.43 9.51
N ARG A 51 -10.12 -16.51 9.11
CA ARG A 51 -9.08 -16.49 8.07
C ARG A 51 -9.64 -15.98 6.74
N ARG A 52 -10.81 -16.47 6.34
CA ARG A 52 -11.49 -15.97 5.14
C ARG A 52 -11.80 -14.48 5.23
N GLY A 53 -12.27 -14.02 6.38
CA GLY A 53 -12.50 -12.60 6.64
C GLY A 53 -11.26 -11.75 6.54
N GLN A 54 -10.13 -12.23 7.06
CA GLN A 54 -8.82 -11.59 6.90
C GLN A 54 -8.41 -11.47 5.43
N GLU A 55 -8.54 -12.54 4.66
CA GLU A 55 -8.24 -12.53 3.22
C GLU A 55 -9.07 -11.49 2.47
N ILE A 56 -10.37 -11.39 2.76
CA ILE A 56 -11.25 -10.38 2.18
C ILE A 56 -10.82 -8.97 2.59
N PHE A 57 -10.50 -8.75 3.86
CA PHE A 57 -10.01 -7.46 4.34
C PHE A 57 -8.75 -7.04 3.59
N GLN A 58 -7.76 -7.90 3.51
CA GLN A 58 -6.50 -7.63 2.82
C GLN A 58 -6.70 -7.38 1.32
N ALA A 59 -7.56 -8.15 0.67
CA ALA A 59 -7.78 -8.04 -0.77
C ALA A 59 -8.63 -6.83 -1.20
N ARG A 60 -9.57 -6.38 -0.35
CA ARG A 60 -10.60 -5.40 -0.74
C ARG A 60 -10.62 -4.12 0.09
N CYS A 61 -10.12 -4.16 1.33
CA CYS A 61 -10.29 -3.07 2.29
C CYS A 61 -8.96 -2.42 2.68
N GLN A 62 -7.89 -3.21 2.79
CA GLN A 62 -6.59 -2.77 3.30
C GLN A 62 -5.99 -1.62 2.49
N ALA A 63 -6.21 -1.58 1.17
CA ALA A 63 -5.72 -0.50 0.31
C ALA A 63 -6.22 0.90 0.74
N CYS A 64 -7.37 0.96 1.43
CA CYS A 64 -7.92 2.20 1.95
C CYS A 64 -7.89 2.27 3.48
N HIS A 65 -8.00 1.13 4.18
CA HIS A 65 -8.14 1.05 5.63
C HIS A 65 -6.92 0.45 6.34
N GLY A 66 -5.86 0.17 5.60
CA GLY A 66 -4.60 -0.32 6.16
C GLY A 66 -3.68 0.78 6.66
N GLU A 67 -2.53 0.35 7.11
CA GLU A 67 -1.38 1.19 7.47
C GLU A 67 -0.22 0.90 6.51
N ILE A 68 0.53 1.94 6.18
CA ILE A 68 1.80 1.76 5.48
C ILE A 68 2.87 1.64 6.55
N PRO A 69 3.62 0.52 6.60
CA PRO A 69 4.73 0.38 7.51
C PRO A 69 5.73 1.52 7.36
N ALA A 70 6.19 2.08 8.48
CA ALA A 70 7.06 3.26 8.51
C ALA A 70 8.44 3.01 7.88
N ASP A 71 8.86 1.76 7.78
CA ASP A 71 10.09 1.32 7.14
C ASP A 71 10.01 1.32 5.60
N ILE A 72 8.79 1.25 5.04
CA ILE A 72 8.58 1.28 3.59
C ILE A 72 8.66 2.71 3.03
N VAL A 73 8.32 3.73 3.83
CA VAL A 73 8.30 5.12 3.39
C VAL A 73 9.00 6.04 4.38
N PRO A 74 10.29 6.26 4.21
CA PRO A 74 11.01 7.27 4.96
C PRO A 74 10.43 8.67 4.69
N GLY A 75 10.00 9.37 5.74
CA GLY A 75 9.42 10.72 5.66
C GLY A 75 7.89 10.78 5.69
N GLY A 76 7.22 9.63 5.81
CA GLY A 76 5.79 9.55 6.08
C GLY A 76 4.91 9.87 4.88
N ILE A 77 4.50 8.84 4.14
CA ILE A 77 3.29 8.97 3.33
C ILE A 77 2.10 9.06 4.30
N PRO A 78 1.11 9.91 3.98
CA PRO A 78 -0.12 9.94 4.76
C PRO A 78 -0.71 8.53 4.86
N PRO A 79 -1.33 8.16 5.97
CA PRO A 79 -2.03 6.88 6.09
C PRO A 79 -3.03 6.72 4.95
N MET A 80 -3.40 5.48 4.64
CA MET A 80 -4.35 5.15 3.58
C MET A 80 -5.63 6.00 3.68
N PRO A 81 -6.28 6.35 2.56
CA PRO A 81 -7.33 7.38 2.52
C PRO A 81 -8.47 7.15 3.51
N GLY A 82 -8.94 5.90 3.65
CA GLY A 82 -9.98 5.54 4.60
C GLY A 82 -9.53 5.67 6.06
N THR A 83 -8.28 5.26 6.36
CA THR A 83 -7.68 5.43 7.68
C THR A 83 -7.52 6.92 8.02
N GLN A 84 -7.13 7.76 7.05
CA GLN A 84 -7.06 9.20 7.23
C GLN A 84 -8.43 9.81 7.54
N ALA A 85 -9.45 9.43 6.77
CA ALA A 85 -10.80 9.93 6.97
C ALA A 85 -11.35 9.57 8.37
N LEU A 86 -11.07 8.34 8.84
CA LEU A 86 -11.45 7.91 10.18
C LEU A 86 -10.66 8.65 11.26
N ARG A 87 -9.36 8.90 11.05
CA ARG A 87 -8.54 9.70 11.95
C ARG A 87 -9.07 11.12 12.08
N ALA A 88 -9.41 11.76 10.96
CA ALA A 88 -10.00 13.09 10.96
C ALA A 88 -11.37 13.13 11.61
N ARG A 89 -12.19 12.09 11.41
CA ARG A 89 -13.54 12.00 11.97
C ARG A 89 -13.54 11.84 13.49
N TYR A 90 -12.68 10.94 13.99
CA TYR A 90 -12.71 10.55 15.41
C TYR A 90 -11.67 11.28 16.28
N GLN A 91 -10.69 11.95 15.69
CA GLN A 91 -9.70 12.80 16.38
C GLN A 91 -9.02 12.12 17.58
N GLY A 92 -8.85 10.81 17.53
CA GLY A 92 -8.25 10.00 18.60
C GLY A 92 -9.23 9.36 19.58
N GLU A 93 -10.53 9.73 19.55
CA GLU A 93 -11.54 9.08 20.39
C GLU A 93 -11.72 7.57 20.09
N LYS A 94 -11.45 7.20 18.84
CA LYS A 94 -11.48 5.81 18.37
C LYS A 94 -10.30 5.52 17.46
N PRO A 95 -9.76 4.28 17.46
CA PRO A 95 -8.74 3.90 16.51
C PRO A 95 -9.19 4.12 15.07
N ALA A 96 -8.29 4.66 14.24
CA ALA A 96 -8.55 4.87 12.82
C ALA A 96 -8.37 3.58 12.00
N LEU A 97 -7.54 2.65 12.47
CA LEU A 97 -7.36 1.33 11.87
C LEU A 97 -8.53 0.44 12.26
N LEU A 98 -9.21 -0.15 11.29
CA LEU A 98 -10.39 -0.98 11.53
C LEU A 98 -10.08 -2.21 12.40
N GLU A 99 -8.90 -2.80 12.24
CA GLU A 99 -8.47 -3.95 13.02
C GLU A 99 -8.15 -3.64 14.48
N GLN A 100 -8.04 -2.36 14.84
CA GLN A 100 -7.84 -1.89 16.22
C GLN A 100 -9.14 -1.35 16.86
N ARG A 101 -10.25 -1.32 16.11
CA ARG A 101 -11.55 -0.84 16.60
C ARG A 101 -12.14 -1.85 17.59
N THR A 102 -12.81 -1.35 18.63
CA THR A 102 -13.47 -2.19 19.65
C THR A 102 -14.99 -2.12 19.61
N ASP A 103 -15.52 -1.35 18.66
CA ASP A 103 -16.95 -1.06 18.54
C ASP A 103 -17.58 -1.59 17.25
N LEU A 104 -16.82 -2.32 16.42
CA LEU A 104 -17.34 -2.87 15.18
C LEU A 104 -18.20 -4.09 15.43
N THR A 105 -19.39 -4.12 14.81
CA THR A 105 -20.26 -5.29 14.78
C THR A 105 -20.45 -5.78 13.35
N PRO A 106 -20.80 -7.06 13.13
CA PRO A 106 -21.05 -7.59 11.80
C PRO A 106 -22.15 -6.80 11.06
N GLU A 107 -23.17 -6.30 11.75
CA GLU A 107 -24.26 -5.52 11.19
C GLU A 107 -23.77 -4.14 10.72
N MET A 108 -22.94 -3.48 11.51
CA MET A 108 -22.31 -2.21 11.11
C MET A 108 -21.46 -2.38 9.87
N ILE A 109 -20.62 -3.42 9.84
CA ILE A 109 -19.75 -3.74 8.70
C ILE A 109 -20.59 -3.99 7.46
N THR A 110 -21.64 -4.80 7.59
CA THR A 110 -22.60 -5.08 6.50
C THR A 110 -23.22 -3.79 5.97
N THR A 111 -23.66 -2.91 6.86
CA THR A 111 -24.29 -1.64 6.49
C THR A 111 -23.33 -0.76 5.69
N PHE A 112 -22.09 -0.57 6.15
CA PHE A 112 -21.12 0.26 5.46
C PHE A 112 -20.65 -0.34 4.13
N VAL A 113 -20.44 -1.65 4.09
CA VAL A 113 -20.00 -2.33 2.87
C VAL A 113 -21.10 -2.31 1.79
N ARG A 114 -22.38 -2.48 2.16
CA ARG A 114 -23.49 -2.50 1.20
C ARG A 114 -23.96 -1.12 0.77
N ASN A 115 -23.81 -0.10 1.61
CA ASN A 115 -24.32 1.25 1.30
C ASN A 115 -23.21 2.22 0.92
N GLY A 116 -21.95 1.93 1.29
CA GLY A 116 -20.87 2.89 1.23
C GLY A 116 -21.03 4.04 2.25
N VAL A 117 -20.04 4.92 2.34
CA VAL A 117 -20.11 6.15 3.13
C VAL A 117 -19.09 7.17 2.64
N GLY A 118 -19.54 8.37 2.29
CA GLY A 118 -18.65 9.41 1.76
C GLY A 118 -17.91 8.93 0.50
N SER A 119 -16.58 8.87 0.55
CA SER A 119 -15.73 8.37 -0.54
C SER A 119 -15.58 6.84 -0.57
N MET A 120 -16.04 6.14 0.46
CA MET A 120 -16.05 4.68 0.48
C MET A 120 -17.13 4.16 -0.47
N PRO A 121 -16.80 3.39 -1.52
CA PRO A 121 -17.80 2.82 -2.41
C PRO A 121 -18.63 1.77 -1.69
N PHE A 122 -19.83 1.51 -2.23
CA PHE A 122 -20.59 0.34 -1.87
C PHE A 122 -20.12 -0.88 -2.67
N PHE A 123 -20.25 -2.06 -2.10
CA PHE A 123 -19.91 -3.33 -2.74
C PHE A 123 -21.14 -4.18 -2.96
N ARG A 124 -21.35 -4.60 -4.20
CA ARG A 124 -22.46 -5.48 -4.59
C ARG A 124 -22.19 -6.93 -4.15
N PRO A 125 -23.23 -7.76 -4.03
CA PRO A 125 -23.07 -9.19 -3.75
C PRO A 125 -22.22 -9.97 -4.77
N THR A 126 -22.04 -9.43 -5.97
CA THR A 126 -21.14 -9.97 -7.00
C THR A 126 -19.67 -9.63 -6.78
N GLU A 127 -19.38 -8.63 -5.95
CA GLU A 127 -18.02 -8.17 -5.65
C GLU A 127 -17.53 -8.72 -4.30
N ILE A 128 -18.40 -8.72 -3.31
CA ILE A 128 -18.23 -9.35 -1.99
C ILE A 128 -19.52 -10.12 -1.74
N THR A 129 -19.46 -11.45 -1.77
CA THR A 129 -20.64 -12.30 -1.53
C THR A 129 -21.17 -12.11 -0.11
N ASN A 130 -22.37 -12.60 0.17
CA ASN A 130 -22.91 -12.53 1.54
C ASN A 130 -22.09 -13.38 2.51
N ASP A 131 -21.57 -14.52 2.07
CA ASP A 131 -20.69 -15.36 2.89
C ASP A 131 -19.35 -14.70 3.16
N ASP A 132 -18.75 -14.06 2.15
CA ASP A 132 -17.53 -13.25 2.32
C ASP A 132 -17.76 -12.06 3.27
N LEU A 133 -18.92 -11.43 3.18
CA LEU A 133 -19.28 -10.31 4.07
C LEU A 133 -19.51 -10.79 5.51
N ALA A 134 -20.11 -11.97 5.69
CA ALA A 134 -20.25 -12.58 7.02
C ALA A 134 -18.86 -12.92 7.61
N ALA A 135 -17.95 -13.46 6.79
CA ALA A 135 -16.58 -13.74 7.20
C ALA A 135 -15.81 -12.46 7.56
N LEU A 136 -15.93 -11.41 6.76
CA LEU A 136 -15.34 -10.10 7.05
C LEU A 136 -15.88 -9.50 8.36
N GLY A 137 -17.19 -9.60 8.56
CA GLY A 137 -17.84 -9.17 9.79
C GLY A 137 -17.35 -9.92 11.02
N ALA A 138 -17.23 -11.24 10.92
CA ALA A 138 -16.69 -12.08 11.98
C ALA A 138 -15.23 -11.70 12.30
N TYR A 139 -14.38 -11.54 11.28
CA TYR A 139 -12.98 -11.18 11.44
C TYR A 139 -12.77 -9.84 12.15
N LEU A 140 -13.38 -8.77 11.65
CA LEU A 140 -13.22 -7.44 12.24
C LEU A 140 -13.80 -7.36 13.65
N SER A 141 -14.93 -8.05 13.91
CA SER A 141 -15.50 -8.10 15.25
C SER A 141 -14.68 -8.96 16.23
N PHE A 142 -13.96 -9.97 15.74
CA PHE A 142 -13.03 -10.76 16.55
C PHE A 142 -11.80 -9.94 16.94
N LYS A 143 -11.18 -9.23 16.00
CA LYS A 143 -10.03 -8.35 16.25
C LYS A 143 -10.36 -7.25 17.25
N THR A 144 -11.60 -6.83 17.35
CA THR A 144 -12.01 -5.80 18.29
C THR A 144 -12.20 -6.30 19.73
N LYS A 145 -12.15 -7.62 19.97
CA LYS A 145 -12.38 -8.23 21.29
C LYS A 145 -11.12 -8.78 21.95
N ASN A 146 -10.05 -8.91 21.20
CA ASN A 146 -8.73 -9.41 21.61
C ASN A 146 -7.67 -8.35 21.41
#